data_a6fe8763d02d73ee870153492e168240
#
_entry.id   a6fe8763d02d73ee870153492e168240
#
_cell.length_a   1.000
_cell.length_b   1.000
_cell.length_c   1.000
_cell.angle_alpha   90.00
_cell.angle_beta   90.00
_cell.angle_gamma   90.00
#
_symmetry.space_group_name_H-M   'P 1'
#
loop_
_entity.id
_entity.type
_entity.pdbx_description
1 polymer ?
#
loop_
_entity_poly.entity_id
_entity_poly.type
_entity_poly.pdbx_seq_one_letter_code
_entity_poly.pdbx_strand_id
1 'polypeptide(L)'
;QLTSEERSYWQKFQTAALSPDPRQAVTGLSDVLPKTTIDSVFEELQTRHPLLSRIRFVYTGGAVEVMVNTNGYGQAQWGDLCAEIVAEATAGVKKVKTSLLKLSAFMSVCKAMLELGPEWIDSFVRQTLYEYFSNGMEAGIVTGDGNGKPIGMIRQVGDNVTVTGGVYPEKPAVVLTDLSPATVGNLVSLLAADPNGKPRQVRDLLLLVNPQDYFQKVMPATTLQAPDGTYRNDVLPYPMEVIQVAALPRGKAVLGIAYRYLAMAGTSPEG
;
A
#
# COMPACT_ATOMS: atom_id res chain seq x y z
N GLN A 1 22.86 0.60 14.84
CA GLN A 1 24.16 1.30 14.87
C GLN A 1 24.42 1.88 13.49
N LEU A 2 24.82 3.16 13.46
CA LEU A 2 25.20 3.82 12.20
C LEU A 2 26.39 3.13 11.54
N THR A 3 26.34 2.98 10.23
CA THR A 3 27.51 2.62 9.44
C THR A 3 28.53 3.77 9.46
N SER A 4 29.79 3.49 9.09
CA SER A 4 30.83 4.52 9.01
C SER A 4 30.48 5.61 7.99
N GLU A 5 29.82 5.25 6.91
CA GLU A 5 29.38 6.15 5.85
C GLU A 5 28.23 7.07 6.33
N GLU A 6 27.21 6.50 6.97
CA GLU A 6 26.11 7.26 7.56
C GLU A 6 26.60 8.24 8.63
N ARG A 7 27.50 7.79 9.49
CA ARG A 7 28.10 8.67 10.52
C ARG A 7 28.87 9.83 9.88
N SER A 8 29.68 9.55 8.87
CA SER A 8 30.43 10.58 8.14
C SER A 8 29.49 11.58 7.46
N TYR A 9 28.41 11.09 6.85
CA TYR A 9 27.40 11.93 6.23
C TYR A 9 26.75 12.88 7.24
N TRP A 10 26.27 12.36 8.36
CA TRP A 10 25.60 13.16 9.38
C TRP A 10 26.51 14.17 10.07
N GLN A 11 27.79 13.84 10.23
CA GLN A 11 28.78 14.81 10.76
C GLN A 11 29.01 15.94 9.76
N LYS A 12 29.13 15.66 8.47
CA LYS A 12 29.24 16.70 7.43
C LYS A 12 28.00 17.56 7.37
N PHE A 13 26.80 16.94 7.42
CA PHE A 13 25.53 17.65 7.44
C PHE A 13 25.42 18.58 8.66
N GLN A 14 25.75 18.09 9.84
CA GLN A 14 25.74 18.88 11.06
C GLN A 14 26.69 20.09 10.96
N THR A 15 27.92 19.88 10.48
CA THR A 15 28.90 20.94 10.31
C THR A 15 28.43 21.99 9.29
N ALA A 16 27.86 21.54 8.17
CA ALA A 16 27.34 22.43 7.14
C ALA A 16 26.11 23.24 7.62
N ALA A 17 25.19 22.61 8.34
CA ALA A 17 23.98 23.24 8.83
C ALA A 17 24.22 24.22 9.99
N LEU A 18 25.32 24.07 10.73
CA LEU A 18 25.77 24.99 11.79
C LEU A 18 26.66 26.13 11.26
N SER A 19 27.00 26.14 9.97
CA SER A 19 27.83 27.19 9.35
C SER A 19 27.10 28.55 9.31
N PRO A 20 27.81 29.66 9.14
CA PRO A 20 27.21 31.00 9.02
C PRO A 20 26.23 31.13 7.84
N ASP A 21 26.42 30.34 6.79
CA ASP A 21 25.54 30.28 5.62
C ASP A 21 25.03 28.85 5.37
N PRO A 22 24.06 28.37 6.16
CA PRO A 22 23.62 26.97 6.11
C PRO A 22 23.03 26.53 4.78
N ARG A 23 22.39 27.45 4.04
CA ARG A 23 21.74 27.14 2.76
C ARG A 23 22.76 26.78 1.67
N GLN A 24 23.87 27.54 1.58
CA GLN A 24 24.95 27.26 0.63
C GLN A 24 25.76 26.03 1.04
N ALA A 25 26.01 25.87 2.34
CA ALA A 25 26.81 24.78 2.84
C ALA A 25 26.11 23.42 2.70
N VAL A 26 24.77 23.36 2.86
CA VAL A 26 23.98 22.15 2.67
C VAL A 26 23.78 21.80 1.19
N THR A 27 23.66 22.79 0.30
CA THR A 27 23.63 22.55 -1.16
C THR A 27 24.95 22.03 -1.73
N GLY A 28 26.05 22.17 -1.02
CA GLY A 28 27.36 21.62 -1.39
C GLY A 28 27.64 20.20 -0.89
N LEU A 29 26.74 19.65 -0.08
CA LEU A 29 26.79 18.22 0.27
C LEU A 29 26.19 17.42 -0.89
N SER A 30 26.86 16.36 -1.32
CA SER A 30 26.32 15.43 -2.32
C SER A 30 24.91 15.03 -1.93
N ASP A 31 23.96 15.31 -2.80
CA ASP A 31 22.56 15.68 -2.58
C ASP A 31 21.63 14.56 -2.09
N VAL A 32 22.13 13.41 -1.72
CA VAL A 32 21.28 12.24 -1.43
C VAL A 32 21.61 11.67 -0.05
N LEU A 33 20.58 11.46 0.75
CA LEU A 33 20.66 10.64 1.96
C LEU A 33 21.38 9.32 1.64
N PRO A 34 22.19 8.77 2.56
CA PRO A 34 22.81 7.47 2.35
C PRO A 34 21.79 6.43 1.90
N LYS A 35 22.09 5.69 0.85
CA LYS A 35 21.20 4.68 0.28
C LYS A 35 20.75 3.68 1.35
N THR A 36 21.63 3.30 2.26
CA THR A 36 21.34 2.43 3.38
C THR A 36 20.25 2.96 4.31
N THR A 37 20.18 4.27 4.51
CA THR A 37 19.13 4.93 5.30
C THR A 37 17.78 4.81 4.58
N ILE A 38 17.74 5.08 3.28
CA ILE A 38 16.52 5.00 2.48
C ILE A 38 16.02 3.56 2.40
N ASP A 39 16.90 2.62 2.06
CA ASP A 39 16.56 1.21 1.92
C ASP A 39 16.02 0.63 3.24
N SER A 40 16.62 1.00 4.38
CA SER A 40 16.14 0.55 5.69
C SER A 40 14.75 1.07 6.04
N VAL A 41 14.41 2.32 5.66
CA VAL A 41 13.06 2.86 5.86
C VAL A 41 12.04 2.12 4.99
N PHE A 42 12.38 1.82 3.74
CA PHE A 42 11.49 1.05 2.86
C PHE A 42 11.31 -0.40 3.32
N GLU A 43 12.36 -1.05 3.80
CA GLU A 43 12.28 -2.39 4.37
C GLU A 43 11.38 -2.40 5.61
N GLU A 44 11.53 -1.41 6.48
CA GLU A 44 10.68 -1.27 7.66
C GLU A 44 9.22 -1.01 7.29
N LEU A 45 8.92 -0.20 6.29
CA LEU A 45 7.57 0.03 5.76
C LEU A 45 6.94 -1.26 5.25
N GLN A 46 7.69 -2.09 4.52
CA GLN A 46 7.18 -3.34 3.98
C GLN A 46 6.99 -4.44 5.04
N THR A 47 7.75 -4.39 6.13
CA THR A 47 7.70 -5.44 7.16
C THR A 47 6.80 -5.09 8.33
N ARG A 48 6.76 -3.83 8.75
CA ARG A 48 6.08 -3.38 9.98
C ARG A 48 4.76 -2.66 9.74
N HIS A 49 4.59 -2.01 8.59
CA HIS A 49 3.35 -1.28 8.34
C HIS A 49 2.18 -2.26 8.11
N PRO A 50 1.05 -2.13 8.82
CA PRO A 50 -0.05 -3.11 8.76
C PRO A 50 -0.57 -3.36 7.35
N LEU A 51 -0.79 -2.31 6.56
CA LEU A 51 -1.29 -2.45 5.19
C LEU A 51 -0.17 -2.82 4.21
N LEU A 52 0.99 -2.13 4.27
CA LEU A 52 2.04 -2.30 3.27
C LEU A 52 2.69 -3.68 3.33
N SER A 53 2.73 -4.31 4.50
CA SER A 53 3.23 -5.69 4.67
C SER A 53 2.32 -6.75 4.03
N ARG A 54 1.07 -6.41 3.71
CA ARG A 54 0.07 -7.33 3.13
C ARG A 54 -0.06 -7.23 1.62
N ILE A 55 0.44 -6.17 1.01
CA ILE A 55 0.38 -5.98 -0.44
C ILE A 55 1.65 -6.48 -1.11
N ARG A 56 1.53 -6.83 -2.40
CA ARG A 56 2.65 -7.33 -3.17
C ARG A 56 3.40 -6.18 -3.83
N PHE A 57 4.67 -5.99 -3.45
CA PHE A 57 5.58 -5.07 -4.12
C PHE A 57 6.37 -5.79 -5.22
N VAL A 58 6.49 -5.14 -6.39
CA VAL A 58 7.35 -5.57 -7.49
C VAL A 58 8.27 -4.42 -7.87
N TYR A 59 9.56 -4.68 -7.84
CA TYR A 59 10.57 -3.69 -8.19
C TYR A 59 10.84 -3.70 -9.68
N THR A 60 10.96 -2.52 -10.27
CA THR A 60 11.18 -2.34 -11.71
C THR A 60 12.10 -1.16 -11.99
N GLY A 61 12.99 -1.30 -12.95
CA GLY A 61 13.96 -0.27 -13.35
C GLY A 61 13.42 0.81 -14.30
N GLY A 62 12.11 0.84 -14.59
CA GLY A 62 11.54 1.82 -15.52
C GLY A 62 10.02 1.78 -15.59
N ALA A 63 9.44 2.59 -16.47
CA ALA A 63 8.00 2.54 -16.75
C ALA A 63 7.63 1.16 -17.30
N VAL A 64 6.64 0.52 -16.72
CA VAL A 64 6.21 -0.85 -17.06
C VAL A 64 4.75 -0.84 -17.49
N GLU A 65 4.47 -1.53 -18.58
CA GLU A 65 3.12 -1.91 -18.93
C GLU A 65 2.75 -3.17 -18.15
N VAL A 66 1.84 -3.07 -17.20
CA VAL A 66 1.33 -4.23 -16.48
C VAL A 66 0.19 -4.83 -17.27
N MET A 67 0.32 -6.11 -17.54
CA MET A 67 -0.77 -6.89 -18.09
C MET A 67 -1.70 -7.33 -16.97
N VAL A 68 -2.87 -6.72 -16.90
CA VAL A 68 -3.94 -7.14 -15.98
C VAL A 68 -4.84 -8.12 -16.72
N ASN A 69 -4.97 -9.32 -16.16
CA ASN A 69 -5.93 -10.28 -16.68
C ASN A 69 -7.34 -9.84 -16.27
N THR A 70 -8.12 -9.39 -17.26
CA THR A 70 -9.49 -8.90 -17.08
C THR A 70 -10.53 -10.01 -17.24
N ASN A 71 -10.17 -11.12 -17.88
CA ASN A 71 -11.10 -12.21 -18.20
C ASN A 71 -10.96 -13.45 -17.29
N GLY A 72 -10.15 -13.37 -16.23
CA GLY A 72 -9.88 -14.52 -15.37
C GLY A 72 -9.01 -15.59 -16.05
N TYR A 73 -8.63 -16.60 -15.29
CA TYR A 73 -7.86 -17.73 -15.84
C TYR A 73 -8.81 -18.81 -16.32
N GLY A 74 -8.56 -19.34 -17.53
CA GLY A 74 -9.22 -20.54 -18.04
C GLY A 74 -8.91 -21.76 -17.16
N GLN A 75 -9.78 -22.75 -17.18
CA GLN A 75 -9.50 -24.03 -16.54
C GLN A 75 -8.72 -24.92 -17.50
N ALA A 76 -7.72 -25.64 -16.97
CA ALA A 76 -7.10 -26.73 -17.71
C ALA A 76 -8.14 -27.83 -17.97
N GLN A 77 -8.16 -28.36 -19.19
CA GLN A 77 -9.09 -29.41 -19.56
C GLN A 77 -8.41 -30.78 -19.46
N TRP A 78 -9.17 -31.75 -18.98
CA TRP A 78 -8.78 -33.14 -19.01
C TRP A 78 -9.18 -33.74 -20.36
N GLY A 79 -8.29 -34.42 -21.05
CA GLY A 79 -8.54 -35.09 -22.31
C GLY A 79 -7.70 -36.36 -22.43
N ASP A 80 -8.01 -37.19 -23.40
CA ASP A 80 -7.24 -38.39 -23.72
C ASP A 80 -5.82 -38.03 -24.17
N LEU A 81 -4.86 -38.93 -23.92
CA LEU A 81 -3.43 -38.69 -24.10
C LEU A 81 -3.03 -38.21 -25.51
N CYS A 82 -3.86 -38.50 -26.52
CA CYS A 82 -3.66 -38.15 -27.93
C CYS A 82 -4.76 -37.21 -28.49
N ALA A 83 -5.59 -36.60 -27.63
CA ALA A 83 -6.61 -35.66 -28.08
C ALA A 83 -5.99 -34.31 -28.49
N GLU A 84 -6.49 -33.73 -29.56
CA GLU A 84 -6.10 -32.39 -30.00
C GLU A 84 -6.49 -31.34 -28.95
N ILE A 85 -5.59 -30.39 -28.63
CA ILE A 85 -5.88 -29.29 -27.69
C ILE A 85 -6.82 -28.30 -28.40
N VAL A 86 -8.10 -28.38 -28.09
CA VAL A 86 -9.17 -27.63 -28.80
C VAL A 86 -9.41 -26.25 -28.18
N ALA A 87 -8.88 -25.95 -26.99
CA ALA A 87 -9.14 -24.68 -26.30
C ALA A 87 -7.87 -23.85 -26.13
N GLU A 88 -7.76 -22.79 -26.90
CA GLU A 88 -6.80 -21.73 -26.65
C GLU A 88 -7.19 -20.99 -25.36
N ALA A 89 -6.25 -20.84 -24.42
CA ALA A 89 -6.47 -20.03 -23.24
C ALA A 89 -6.49 -18.53 -23.63
N THR A 90 -7.63 -18.07 -24.11
CA THR A 90 -7.85 -16.64 -24.39
C THR A 90 -7.95 -15.88 -23.07
N ALA A 91 -6.80 -15.48 -22.53
CA ALA A 91 -6.75 -14.52 -21.46
C ALA A 91 -6.97 -13.13 -22.05
N GLY A 92 -8.07 -12.48 -21.73
CA GLY A 92 -8.22 -11.05 -21.98
C GLY A 92 -7.20 -10.31 -21.12
N VAL A 93 -6.20 -9.75 -21.76
CA VAL A 93 -5.12 -9.05 -21.07
C VAL A 93 -5.23 -7.56 -21.41
N LYS A 94 -5.51 -6.74 -20.42
CA LYS A 94 -5.46 -5.28 -20.54
C LYS A 94 -4.09 -4.77 -20.15
N LYS A 95 -3.53 -3.92 -20.98
CA LYS A 95 -2.32 -3.17 -20.67
C LYS A 95 -2.66 -1.94 -19.83
N VAL A 96 -2.21 -1.90 -18.61
CA VAL A 96 -2.26 -0.70 -17.76
C VAL A 96 -0.88 -0.05 -17.84
N LYS A 97 -0.81 1.13 -18.44
CA LYS A 97 0.43 1.91 -18.45
C LYS A 97 0.62 2.52 -17.07
N THR A 98 1.74 2.21 -16.45
CA THR A 98 2.13 2.81 -15.18
C THR A 98 3.41 3.60 -15.42
N SER A 99 3.40 4.87 -15.01
CA SER A 99 4.61 5.69 -14.90
C SER A 99 5.15 5.58 -13.48
N LEU A 100 6.47 5.61 -13.34
CA LEU A 100 7.09 5.75 -12.03
C LEU A 100 6.75 7.15 -11.50
N LEU A 101 6.20 7.18 -10.30
CA LEU A 101 5.83 8.41 -9.60
C LEU A 101 6.85 8.66 -8.49
N LYS A 102 7.19 9.92 -8.29
CA LYS A 102 8.09 10.33 -7.21
C LYS A 102 7.26 10.68 -5.97
N LEU A 103 7.52 9.99 -4.87
CA LEU A 103 7.05 10.42 -3.56
C LEU A 103 8.17 11.22 -2.89
N SER A 104 7.88 12.46 -2.50
CA SER A 104 8.86 13.35 -1.88
C SER A 104 8.34 13.85 -0.54
N ALA A 105 9.22 13.93 0.44
CA ALA A 105 8.94 14.51 1.74
C ALA A 105 9.89 15.69 1.99
N PHE A 106 9.39 16.71 2.69
CA PHE A 106 10.18 17.85 3.13
C PHE A 106 10.19 17.88 4.66
N MET A 107 11.37 18.00 5.23
CA MET A 107 11.54 18.03 6.67
C MET A 107 12.38 19.24 7.07
N SER A 108 11.94 19.99 8.08
CA SER A 108 12.70 21.07 8.67
C SER A 108 13.43 20.60 9.92
N VAL A 109 14.72 20.90 10.01
CA VAL A 109 15.56 20.60 11.18
C VAL A 109 15.95 21.93 11.83
N CYS A 110 15.67 22.10 13.12
CA CYS A 110 16.06 23.29 13.84
C CYS A 110 17.49 23.18 14.39
N LYS A 111 18.13 24.34 14.66
CA LYS A 111 19.52 24.37 15.13
C LYS A 111 19.75 23.56 16.42
N ALA A 112 18.83 23.61 17.37
CA ALA A 112 18.94 22.85 18.61
C ALA A 112 18.95 21.33 18.41
N MET A 113 18.27 20.83 17.36
CA MET A 113 18.32 19.40 17.00
C MET A 113 19.68 18.98 16.46
N LEU A 114 20.38 19.88 15.77
CA LEU A 114 21.70 19.61 15.21
C LEU A 114 22.77 19.45 16.32
N GLU A 115 22.56 20.04 17.49
CA GLU A 115 23.47 19.94 18.62
C GLU A 115 23.43 18.58 19.35
N LEU A 116 22.39 17.76 19.07
CA LEU A 116 22.18 16.45 19.72
C LEU A 116 23.07 15.32 19.17
N GLY A 117 23.78 15.56 18.10
CA GLY A 117 24.72 14.59 17.51
C GLY A 117 24.17 13.74 16.36
N PRO A 118 25.07 13.09 15.60
CA PRO A 118 24.74 12.37 14.38
C PRO A 118 23.75 11.22 14.54
N GLU A 119 23.87 10.45 15.64
CA GLU A 119 23.02 9.29 15.90
C GLU A 119 21.57 9.71 16.17
N TRP A 120 21.37 10.83 16.87
CA TRP A 120 20.05 11.37 17.11
C TRP A 120 19.42 11.92 15.83
N ILE A 121 20.18 12.64 15.02
CA ILE A 121 19.72 13.18 13.73
C ILE A 121 19.27 12.05 12.81
N ASP A 122 20.09 10.99 12.67
CA ASP A 122 19.73 9.82 11.86
C ASP A 122 18.43 9.17 12.33
N SER A 123 18.32 8.91 13.64
CA SER A 123 17.11 8.30 14.22
C SER A 123 15.87 9.16 13.98
N PHE A 124 15.98 10.47 14.17
CA PHE A 124 14.89 11.42 13.92
C PHE A 124 14.49 11.46 12.45
N VAL A 125 15.47 11.49 11.55
CA VAL A 125 15.22 11.51 10.10
C VAL A 125 14.56 10.22 9.65
N ARG A 126 15.06 9.05 10.08
CA ARG A 126 14.44 7.75 9.74
C ARG A 126 13.01 7.66 10.21
N GLN A 127 12.74 8.01 11.46
CA GLN A 127 11.39 7.99 12.01
C GLN A 127 10.46 8.94 11.27
N THR A 128 10.92 10.15 10.99
CA THR A 128 10.13 11.16 10.28
C THR A 128 9.85 10.73 8.83
N LEU A 129 10.84 10.19 8.13
CA LEU A 129 10.67 9.65 6.79
C LEU A 129 9.72 8.46 6.77
N TYR A 130 9.83 7.56 7.74
CA TYR A 130 8.90 6.44 7.89
C TYR A 130 7.46 6.92 7.97
N GLU A 131 7.16 7.89 8.83
CA GLU A 131 5.81 8.46 8.99
C GLU A 131 5.31 9.15 7.71
N TYR A 132 6.13 9.98 7.07
CA TYR A 132 5.74 10.67 5.84
C TYR A 132 5.49 9.69 4.68
N PHE A 133 6.37 8.72 4.49
CA PHE A 133 6.23 7.74 3.43
C PHE A 133 5.09 6.76 3.71
N SER A 134 4.92 6.34 4.96
CA SER A 134 3.78 5.54 5.40
C SER A 134 2.47 6.20 5.02
N ASN A 135 2.24 7.43 5.46
CA ASN A 135 1.02 8.18 5.18
C ASN A 135 0.82 8.45 3.68
N GLY A 136 1.89 8.81 2.96
CA GLY A 136 1.84 9.09 1.53
C GLY A 136 1.55 7.84 0.69
N MET A 137 2.19 6.72 1.02
CA MET A 137 1.96 5.44 0.33
C MET A 137 0.58 4.88 0.65
N GLU A 138 0.15 4.93 1.92
CA GLU A 138 -1.19 4.51 2.32
C GLU A 138 -2.26 5.29 1.55
N ALA A 139 -2.16 6.62 1.51
CA ALA A 139 -3.09 7.47 0.78
C ALA A 139 -3.10 7.15 -0.72
N GLY A 140 -1.92 6.98 -1.34
CA GLY A 140 -1.81 6.63 -2.76
C GLY A 140 -2.40 5.26 -3.08
N ILE A 141 -2.08 4.25 -2.29
CA ILE A 141 -2.52 2.86 -2.50
C ILE A 141 -4.02 2.69 -2.25
N VAL A 142 -4.59 3.38 -1.29
CA VAL A 142 -6.01 3.22 -0.96
C VAL A 142 -6.91 4.13 -1.77
N THR A 143 -6.61 5.43 -1.85
CA THR A 143 -7.51 6.44 -2.44
C THR A 143 -6.99 7.09 -3.72
N GLY A 144 -5.76 6.83 -4.13
CA GLY A 144 -5.15 7.43 -5.31
C GLY A 144 -6.04 7.33 -6.55
N ASP A 145 -5.99 8.33 -7.40
CA ASP A 145 -6.86 8.44 -8.57
C ASP A 145 -6.21 8.01 -9.90
N GLY A 146 -4.91 7.74 -9.88
CA GLY A 146 -4.13 7.36 -11.08
C GLY A 146 -3.54 8.54 -11.84
N ASN A 147 -3.93 9.79 -11.52
CA ASN A 147 -3.37 10.99 -12.16
C ASN A 147 -2.28 11.59 -11.27
N GLY A 148 -1.02 11.36 -11.62
CA GLY A 148 0.11 11.76 -10.79
C GLY A 148 0.17 11.08 -9.42
N LYS A 149 -0.65 10.05 -9.21
CA LYS A 149 -0.76 9.22 -8.00
C LYS A 149 -0.96 7.76 -8.39
N PRO A 150 -0.67 6.80 -7.50
CA PRO A 150 -1.04 5.41 -7.73
C PRO A 150 -2.53 5.23 -8.00
N ILE A 151 -2.89 4.13 -8.67
CA ILE A 151 -4.29 3.74 -8.84
C ILE A 151 -4.73 3.03 -7.56
N GLY A 152 -5.59 3.69 -6.79
CA GLY A 152 -6.01 3.23 -5.47
C GLY A 152 -6.91 1.99 -5.50
N MET A 153 -6.99 1.30 -4.37
CA MET A 153 -7.83 0.11 -4.20
C MET A 153 -9.32 0.38 -4.44
N ILE A 154 -9.78 1.62 -4.21
CA ILE A 154 -11.17 2.03 -4.44
C ILE A 154 -11.49 2.30 -5.91
N ARG A 155 -10.51 2.27 -6.81
CA ARG A 155 -10.69 2.63 -8.23
C ARG A 155 -11.03 1.42 -9.09
N GLN A 156 -11.84 1.65 -10.12
CA GLN A 156 -12.13 0.64 -11.14
C GLN A 156 -10.99 0.54 -12.14
N VAL A 157 -10.58 -0.70 -12.44
CA VAL A 157 -9.63 -1.02 -13.49
C VAL A 157 -10.23 -2.15 -14.32
N GLY A 158 -10.44 -1.96 -15.60
CA GLY A 158 -11.04 -2.97 -16.46
C GLY A 158 -11.23 -2.47 -17.90
N ASP A 159 -11.65 -3.34 -18.81
CA ASP A 159 -11.78 -3.02 -20.25
C ASP A 159 -12.87 -1.98 -20.53
N ASN A 160 -13.95 -2.01 -19.75
CA ASN A 160 -15.08 -1.11 -19.89
C ASN A 160 -15.01 0.14 -18.99
N VAL A 161 -13.81 0.45 -18.47
CA VAL A 161 -13.61 1.61 -17.59
C VAL A 161 -13.11 2.79 -18.41
N THR A 162 -13.89 3.86 -18.43
CA THR A 162 -13.50 5.12 -19.07
C THR A 162 -12.64 5.94 -18.10
N VAL A 163 -11.40 6.19 -18.49
CA VAL A 163 -10.46 7.05 -17.74
C VAL A 163 -10.54 8.44 -18.33
N THR A 164 -10.93 9.43 -17.52
CA THR A 164 -11.08 10.82 -17.95
C THR A 164 -9.96 11.68 -17.35
N GLY A 165 -9.14 12.31 -18.19
CA GLY A 165 -8.03 13.14 -17.73
C GLY A 165 -6.98 12.39 -16.89
N GLY A 166 -6.83 11.08 -17.08
CA GLY A 166 -5.93 10.25 -16.28
C GLY A 166 -6.53 9.76 -14.95
N VAL A 167 -7.75 10.18 -14.61
CA VAL A 167 -8.44 9.81 -13.36
C VAL A 167 -9.29 8.57 -13.58
N TYR A 168 -9.07 7.56 -12.76
CA TYR A 168 -9.86 6.33 -12.73
C TYR A 168 -11.11 6.52 -11.87
N PRO A 169 -12.30 6.10 -12.33
CA PRO A 169 -13.54 6.23 -11.55
C PRO A 169 -13.50 5.36 -10.28
N GLU A 170 -14.26 5.75 -9.28
CA GLU A 170 -14.43 4.94 -8.07
C GLU A 170 -15.29 3.70 -8.36
N LYS A 171 -15.03 2.61 -7.65
CA LYS A 171 -15.91 1.44 -7.64
C LYS A 171 -17.26 1.81 -7.03
N PRO A 172 -18.38 1.28 -7.53
CA PRO A 172 -19.66 1.45 -6.88
C PRO A 172 -19.59 0.92 -5.45
N ALA A 173 -20.03 1.73 -4.51
CA ALA A 173 -20.08 1.34 -3.11
C ALA A 173 -21.24 0.40 -2.83
N VAL A 174 -21.01 -0.61 -2.00
CA VAL A 174 -22.05 -1.47 -1.44
C VAL A 174 -22.39 -0.93 -0.06
N VAL A 175 -23.70 -0.73 0.21
CA VAL A 175 -24.14 -0.25 1.52
C VAL A 175 -24.02 -1.39 2.54
N LEU A 176 -23.28 -1.15 3.61
CA LEU A 176 -23.13 -2.07 4.73
C LEU A 176 -23.98 -1.59 5.89
N THR A 177 -24.95 -2.38 6.28
CA THR A 177 -25.88 -2.06 7.39
C THR A 177 -25.40 -2.59 8.73
N ASP A 178 -24.76 -3.76 8.71
CA ASP A 178 -24.25 -4.46 9.90
C ASP A 178 -23.10 -5.41 9.55
N LEU A 179 -22.51 -6.04 10.54
CA LEU A 179 -21.45 -7.05 10.41
C LEU A 179 -21.95 -8.48 10.75
N SER A 180 -23.25 -8.73 10.53
CA SER A 180 -23.84 -10.05 10.72
C SER A 180 -23.27 -11.10 9.75
N PRO A 181 -23.33 -12.39 10.08
CA PRO A 181 -22.85 -13.46 9.20
C PRO A 181 -23.46 -13.42 7.80
N ALA A 182 -24.72 -13.06 7.67
CA ALA A 182 -25.39 -12.96 6.40
C ALA A 182 -24.85 -11.79 5.55
N THR A 183 -24.71 -10.62 6.15
CA THR A 183 -24.22 -9.41 5.46
C THR A 183 -22.75 -9.57 5.06
N VAL A 184 -21.89 -10.08 5.96
CA VAL A 184 -20.48 -10.36 5.67
C VAL A 184 -20.36 -11.45 4.60
N GLY A 185 -21.17 -12.52 4.68
CA GLY A 185 -21.18 -13.59 3.68
C GLY A 185 -21.54 -13.07 2.28
N ASN A 186 -22.54 -12.19 2.17
CA ASN A 186 -22.90 -11.56 0.91
C ASN A 186 -21.76 -10.71 0.34
N LEU A 187 -21.09 -9.93 1.16
CA LEU A 187 -19.92 -9.14 0.72
C LEU A 187 -18.78 -10.02 0.24
N VAL A 188 -18.45 -11.07 1.00
CA VAL A 188 -17.39 -12.01 0.62
C VAL A 188 -17.75 -12.76 -0.67
N SER A 189 -19.03 -13.07 -0.89
CA SER A 189 -19.48 -13.72 -2.11
C SER A 189 -19.20 -12.90 -3.37
N LEU A 190 -19.26 -11.57 -3.29
CA LEU A 190 -18.89 -10.68 -4.40
C LEU A 190 -17.41 -10.82 -4.79
N LEU A 191 -16.56 -11.18 -3.83
CA LEU A 191 -15.14 -11.43 -4.07
C LEU A 191 -14.87 -12.87 -4.52
N ALA A 192 -15.81 -13.78 -4.36
CA ALA A 192 -15.70 -15.18 -4.75
C ALA A 192 -15.90 -15.43 -6.25
N ALA A 193 -16.24 -14.41 -7.01
CA ALA A 193 -16.29 -14.43 -8.45
C ALA A 193 -15.30 -13.42 -9.07
N ASP A 194 -14.77 -13.72 -10.22
CA ASP A 194 -14.02 -12.78 -11.03
C ASP A 194 -14.98 -11.84 -11.80
N PRO A 195 -14.49 -10.79 -12.51
CA PRO A 195 -15.34 -9.90 -13.30
C PRO A 195 -16.21 -10.59 -14.37
N ASN A 196 -15.86 -11.80 -14.78
CA ASN A 196 -16.60 -12.61 -15.74
C ASN A 196 -17.49 -13.68 -15.09
N GLY A 197 -17.67 -13.63 -13.78
CA GLY A 197 -18.48 -14.56 -13.03
C GLY A 197 -17.86 -15.94 -12.77
N LYS A 198 -16.57 -16.14 -13.09
CA LYS A 198 -15.90 -17.41 -12.79
C LYS A 198 -15.62 -17.50 -11.27
N PRO A 199 -15.95 -18.64 -10.63
CA PRO A 199 -15.71 -18.81 -9.22
C PRO A 199 -14.21 -18.82 -8.90
N ARG A 200 -13.84 -18.21 -7.78
CA ARG A 200 -12.47 -18.18 -7.26
C ARG A 200 -12.46 -18.37 -5.75
N GLN A 201 -11.37 -18.93 -5.24
CA GLN A 201 -11.15 -19.01 -3.80
C GLN A 201 -10.82 -17.64 -3.24
N VAL A 202 -11.43 -17.34 -2.10
CA VAL A 202 -11.18 -16.12 -1.32
C VAL A 202 -10.28 -16.49 -0.14
N ARG A 203 -9.13 -15.86 -0.06
CA ARG A 203 -8.15 -16.02 1.03
C ARG A 203 -7.54 -14.67 1.37
N ASP A 204 -7.01 -14.52 2.56
CA ASP A 204 -6.27 -13.33 3.02
C ASP A 204 -7.07 -12.04 2.81
N LEU A 205 -8.29 -12.03 3.35
CA LEU A 205 -9.14 -10.86 3.30
C LEU A 205 -8.65 -9.77 4.24
N LEU A 206 -8.69 -8.53 3.73
CA LEU A 206 -8.49 -7.32 4.51
C LEU A 206 -9.77 -6.52 4.56
N LEU A 207 -10.10 -6.00 5.74
CA LEU A 207 -11.10 -4.96 5.94
C LEU A 207 -10.38 -3.68 6.36
N LEU A 208 -10.28 -2.72 5.43
CA LEU A 208 -9.68 -1.42 5.70
C LEU A 208 -10.77 -0.47 6.17
N VAL A 209 -10.57 0.19 7.28
CA VAL A 209 -11.55 1.11 7.88
C VAL A 209 -10.87 2.38 8.40
N ASN A 210 -11.61 3.50 8.39
CA ASN A 210 -11.13 4.70 9.05
C ASN A 210 -11.01 4.46 10.57
N PRO A 211 -9.96 4.93 11.26
CA PRO A 211 -9.79 4.71 12.70
C PRO A 211 -10.99 5.15 13.55
N GLN A 212 -11.64 6.26 13.21
CA GLN A 212 -12.82 6.71 13.95
C GLN A 212 -14.03 5.80 13.73
N ASP A 213 -14.23 5.32 12.50
CA ASP A 213 -15.30 4.36 12.20
C ASP A 213 -15.00 2.98 12.83
N TYR A 214 -13.74 2.60 12.94
CA TYR A 214 -13.35 1.39 13.65
C TYR A 214 -13.87 1.41 15.09
N PHE A 215 -13.52 2.43 15.86
CA PHE A 215 -13.94 2.53 17.27
C PHE A 215 -15.44 2.77 17.44
N GLN A 216 -16.10 3.45 16.51
CA GLN A 216 -17.52 3.77 16.62
C GLN A 216 -18.45 2.66 16.11
N LYS A 217 -18.02 1.86 15.13
CA LYS A 217 -18.90 0.92 14.43
C LYS A 217 -18.37 -0.51 14.43
N VAL A 218 -17.10 -0.71 14.07
CA VAL A 218 -16.53 -2.06 13.88
C VAL A 218 -16.24 -2.71 15.22
N MET A 219 -15.47 -2.07 16.06
CA MET A 219 -15.09 -2.60 17.37
C MET A 219 -16.32 -2.99 18.23
N PRO A 220 -17.37 -2.15 18.40
CA PRO A 220 -18.54 -2.55 19.17
C PRO A 220 -19.32 -3.71 18.55
N ALA A 221 -19.33 -3.82 17.22
CA ALA A 221 -20.05 -4.88 16.51
C ALA A 221 -19.28 -6.22 16.49
N THR A 222 -17.96 -6.20 16.73
CA THR A 222 -17.08 -7.37 16.62
C THR A 222 -16.43 -7.76 17.95
N THR A 223 -16.71 -7.03 19.03
CA THR A 223 -16.22 -7.37 20.36
C THR A 223 -17.14 -8.36 21.05
N LEU A 224 -16.59 -9.49 21.47
CA LEU A 224 -17.28 -10.48 22.26
C LEU A 224 -16.68 -10.57 23.67
N GLN A 225 -17.54 -10.64 24.69
CA GLN A 225 -17.12 -10.94 26.04
C GLN A 225 -17.10 -12.47 26.24
N ALA A 226 -15.94 -12.99 26.58
CA ALA A 226 -15.79 -14.39 26.90
C ALA A 226 -16.35 -14.69 28.31
N PRO A 227 -16.68 -15.98 28.63
CA PRO A 227 -17.23 -16.36 29.93
C PRO A 227 -16.32 -16.05 31.13
N ASP A 228 -15.02 -15.88 30.90
CA ASP A 228 -14.01 -15.48 31.89
C ASP A 228 -13.97 -13.96 32.15
N GLY A 229 -14.85 -13.19 31.49
CA GLY A 229 -14.92 -11.73 31.59
C GLY A 229 -13.94 -10.97 30.70
N THR A 230 -13.07 -11.66 29.94
CA THR A 230 -12.17 -11.03 28.96
C THR A 230 -12.91 -10.60 27.71
N TYR A 231 -12.40 -9.56 27.03
CA TYR A 231 -12.94 -9.10 25.73
C TYR A 231 -12.05 -9.60 24.60
N ARG A 232 -12.70 -10.11 23.55
CA ARG A 232 -12.06 -10.46 22.27
C ARG A 232 -12.56 -9.50 21.22
N ASN A 233 -11.65 -8.74 20.62
CA ASN A 233 -11.94 -7.81 19.56
C ASN A 233 -11.79 -8.45 18.17
N ASP A 234 -12.38 -7.83 17.16
CA ASP A 234 -12.28 -8.25 15.75
C ASP A 234 -12.74 -9.68 15.48
N VAL A 235 -13.75 -10.16 16.25
CA VAL A 235 -14.38 -11.45 16.01
C VAL A 235 -15.40 -11.30 14.88
N LEU A 236 -14.98 -11.65 13.68
CA LEU A 236 -15.78 -11.57 12.46
C LEU A 236 -16.26 -12.96 12.00
N PRO A 237 -17.40 -13.04 11.31
CA PRO A 237 -17.98 -14.33 10.85
C PRO A 237 -17.09 -15.06 9.83
N TYR A 238 -16.19 -14.36 9.15
CA TYR A 238 -15.20 -14.90 8.23
C TYR A 238 -13.81 -14.38 8.61
N PRO A 239 -12.76 -15.23 8.53
CA PRO A 239 -11.39 -14.80 8.83
C PRO A 239 -10.95 -13.66 7.90
N MET A 240 -10.83 -12.47 8.48
CA MET A 240 -10.31 -11.29 7.80
C MET A 240 -9.54 -10.43 8.80
N GLU A 241 -8.52 -9.75 8.32
CA GLU A 241 -7.74 -8.82 9.14
C GLU A 241 -8.34 -7.42 9.02
N VAL A 242 -8.61 -6.79 10.16
CA VAL A 242 -9.09 -5.40 10.21
C VAL A 242 -7.90 -4.47 10.35
N ILE A 243 -7.72 -3.58 9.39
CA ILE A 243 -6.63 -2.61 9.38
C ILE A 243 -7.20 -1.21 9.40
N GLN A 244 -6.73 -0.41 10.35
CA GLN A 244 -7.09 0.99 10.45
C GLN A 244 -6.26 1.81 9.48
N VAL A 245 -6.92 2.55 8.60
CA VAL A 245 -6.31 3.33 7.52
C VAL A 245 -6.77 4.78 7.61
N ALA A 246 -5.88 5.68 8.00
CA ALA A 246 -6.19 7.09 8.19
C ALA A 246 -6.58 7.80 6.87
N ALA A 247 -6.06 7.32 5.74
CA ALA A 247 -6.36 7.85 4.42
C ALA A 247 -7.78 7.56 3.91
N LEU A 248 -8.52 6.63 4.53
CA LEU A 248 -9.91 6.36 4.16
C LEU A 248 -10.84 7.46 4.69
N PRO A 249 -11.72 8.01 3.85
CA PRO A 249 -12.78 8.90 4.30
C PRO A 249 -13.71 8.20 5.31
N ARG A 250 -14.25 8.94 6.25
CA ARG A 250 -15.26 8.44 7.19
C ARG A 250 -16.49 7.91 6.47
N GLY A 251 -17.07 6.85 7.01
CA GLY A 251 -18.22 6.18 6.42
C GLY A 251 -17.90 5.29 5.22
N LYS A 252 -16.62 5.16 4.85
CA LYS A 252 -16.16 4.25 3.79
C LYS A 252 -15.25 3.18 4.38
N ALA A 253 -15.37 1.96 3.86
CA ALA A 253 -14.50 0.83 4.14
C ALA A 253 -14.10 0.14 2.83
N VAL A 254 -12.99 -0.59 2.85
CA VAL A 254 -12.56 -1.40 1.70
C VAL A 254 -12.42 -2.85 2.15
N LEU A 255 -13.20 -3.73 1.54
CA LEU A 255 -13.03 -5.17 1.69
C LEU A 255 -12.32 -5.69 0.45
N GLY A 256 -11.19 -6.36 0.63
CA GLY A 256 -10.40 -6.83 -0.50
C GLY A 256 -9.47 -7.99 -0.17
N ILE A 257 -8.91 -8.56 -1.23
CA ILE A 257 -7.90 -9.62 -1.13
C ILE A 257 -6.53 -8.96 -1.27
N ALA A 258 -5.74 -8.94 -0.20
CA ALA A 258 -4.51 -8.19 -0.07
C ALA A 258 -3.50 -8.42 -1.22
N TYR A 259 -3.14 -9.67 -1.45
CA TYR A 259 -2.11 -10.04 -2.42
C TYR A 259 -2.48 -9.75 -3.89
N ARG A 260 -3.74 -9.38 -4.17
CA ARG A 260 -4.18 -8.99 -5.52
C ARG A 260 -3.89 -7.54 -5.85
N TYR A 261 -3.60 -6.73 -4.87
CA TYR A 261 -3.10 -5.39 -5.13
C TYR A 261 -1.59 -5.46 -5.39
N LEU A 262 -1.20 -5.07 -6.60
CA LEU A 262 0.18 -5.03 -7.03
C LEU A 262 0.68 -3.59 -6.95
N ALA A 263 1.61 -3.33 -6.05
CA ALA A 263 2.34 -2.06 -6.00
C ALA A 263 3.66 -2.19 -6.74
N MET A 264 3.94 -1.28 -7.66
CA MET A 264 5.23 -1.21 -8.33
C MET A 264 6.08 -0.12 -7.71
N ALA A 265 7.28 -0.49 -7.31
CA ALA A 265 8.29 0.44 -6.83
C ALA A 265 9.43 0.51 -7.84
N GLY A 266 9.93 1.71 -8.11
CA GLY A 266 11.15 1.87 -8.88
C GLY A 266 12.35 1.36 -8.07
N THR A 267 13.28 0.68 -8.70
CA THR A 267 14.63 0.57 -8.14
C THR A 267 15.18 1.98 -8.02
N SER A 268 15.74 2.31 -6.86
CA SER A 268 16.37 3.62 -6.64
C SER A 268 17.25 3.96 -7.85
N PRO A 269 17.09 5.12 -8.49
CA PRO A 269 18.03 5.51 -9.51
C PRO A 269 19.42 5.49 -8.88
N GLU A 270 20.31 4.78 -9.48
CA GLU A 270 21.72 4.97 -9.21
C GLU A 270 22.01 6.43 -9.48
N GLY A 271 22.33 7.16 -8.42
CA GLY A 271 22.62 8.58 -8.46
C GLY A 271 23.88 8.88 -9.25
#